data_8ef222754b34fbc5b9b29e08d866dd99
#
_entry.id   8ef222754b34fbc5b9b29e08d866dd99
#
_cell.length_a   1.000
_cell.length_b   1.000
_cell.length_c   1.000
_cell.angle_alpha   90.00
_cell.angle_beta   90.00
_cell.angle_gamma   90.00
#
_symmetry.space_group_name_H-M   'P 1'
#
loop_
_entity.id
_entity.type
_entity.pdbx_description
1 polymer ?
#
loop_
_entity_poly.entity_id
_entity_poly.type
_entity_poly.pdbx_seq_one_letter_code
_entity_poly.pdbx_strand_id
1 'polypeptide(L)'
;GTIHAADIPWPQDISLIIDGLLGTGLHSAPRENIATLIQRANAHPAPVVALDIPSGLNAQTGSTPGAVIDAACTITFIGLKPGLLTGKARDVVGRLYYHALGLESWLAAQTVPLRRFDASQLADWLPPRRPTSHKGDHGKLVVIGGDRGTAGAIRRAGDAALRAGAGLLRVLT
;
A
#
# COMPACT_ATOMS: atom_id res chain seq x y z
N GLY A 1 31.20 6.78 -14.11
CA GLY A 1 30.94 6.01 -12.87
C GLY A 1 31.68 4.67 -12.93
N THR A 2 32.11 4.18 -11.80
CA THR A 2 32.84 2.91 -11.71
C THR A 2 31.84 1.82 -11.31
N ILE A 3 31.84 0.69 -12.02
CA ILE A 3 31.06 -0.50 -11.66
C ILE A 3 31.93 -1.37 -10.75
N HIS A 4 31.42 -1.64 -9.57
CA HIS A 4 32.08 -2.49 -8.58
C HIS A 4 31.36 -3.82 -8.41
N ALA A 5 32.12 -4.87 -8.08
CA ALA A 5 31.55 -6.15 -7.68
C ALA A 5 30.80 -6.01 -6.32
N ALA A 6 29.79 -6.84 -6.11
CA ALA A 6 28.93 -6.77 -4.92
C ALA A 6 29.65 -7.06 -3.60
N ASP A 7 30.77 -7.73 -3.64
CA ASP A 7 31.61 -8.16 -2.51
C ASP A 7 32.62 -7.10 -2.03
N ILE A 8 32.84 -6.04 -2.83
CA ILE A 8 33.75 -4.96 -2.43
C ILE A 8 33.18 -4.19 -1.23
N PRO A 9 34.02 -3.81 -0.25
CA PRO A 9 33.58 -2.94 0.85
C PRO A 9 32.98 -1.63 0.34
N TRP A 10 31.82 -1.26 0.86
CA TRP A 10 31.18 0.02 0.50
C TRP A 10 31.87 1.17 1.24
N PRO A 11 32.04 2.33 0.57
CA PRO A 11 32.53 3.53 1.24
C PRO A 11 31.65 3.92 2.42
N GLN A 12 32.26 4.42 3.48
CA GLN A 12 31.52 4.87 4.68
C GLN A 12 30.82 6.22 4.47
N ASP A 13 31.24 6.98 3.48
CA ASP A 13 30.78 8.31 3.14
C ASP A 13 29.64 8.33 2.12
N ILE A 14 28.97 7.17 1.88
CA ILE A 14 27.79 7.11 1.03
C ILE A 14 26.67 7.96 1.66
N SER A 15 26.18 8.93 0.89
CA SER A 15 25.08 9.81 1.33
C SER A 15 23.69 9.27 0.94
N LEU A 16 23.61 8.37 -0.05
CA LEU A 16 22.37 7.81 -0.58
C LEU A 16 22.65 6.46 -1.24
N ILE A 17 21.76 5.51 -1.00
CA ILE A 17 21.72 4.23 -1.73
C ILE A 17 20.48 4.23 -2.62
N ILE A 18 20.66 3.82 -3.87
CA ILE A 18 19.57 3.63 -4.82
C ILE A 18 19.37 2.14 -5.04
N ASP A 19 18.20 1.62 -4.68
CA ASP A 19 17.81 0.23 -4.89
C ASP A 19 17.12 0.06 -6.25
N GLY A 20 17.71 -0.75 -7.10
CA GLY A 20 17.18 -1.20 -8.38
C GLY A 20 17.53 -2.67 -8.65
N LEU A 21 17.72 -3.48 -7.59
CA LEU A 21 18.18 -4.86 -7.69
C LEU A 21 17.12 -5.80 -8.27
N LEU A 22 15.87 -5.68 -7.79
CA LEU A 22 14.73 -6.52 -8.19
C LEU A 22 13.50 -5.65 -8.46
N GLY A 23 12.74 -6.02 -9.48
CA GLY A 23 11.49 -5.35 -9.86
C GLY A 23 10.24 -6.15 -9.52
N THR A 24 9.16 -5.92 -10.28
CA THR A 24 7.82 -6.46 -10.05
C THR A 24 7.67 -7.97 -10.26
N GLY A 25 8.67 -8.64 -10.83
CA GLY A 25 8.65 -10.08 -11.13
C GLY A 25 8.99 -11.01 -9.96
N LEU A 26 9.05 -10.50 -8.73
CA LEU A 26 9.40 -11.33 -7.58
C LEU A 26 8.24 -12.23 -7.14
N HIS A 27 8.46 -13.56 -7.16
CA HIS A 27 7.48 -14.56 -6.70
C HIS A 27 7.99 -15.43 -5.54
N SER A 28 9.29 -15.38 -5.24
CA SER A 28 9.93 -16.17 -4.19
C SER A 28 11.00 -15.34 -3.48
N ALA A 29 11.63 -15.90 -2.45
CA ALA A 29 12.73 -15.25 -1.76
C ALA A 29 13.85 -14.85 -2.73
N PRO A 30 14.47 -13.67 -2.55
CA PRO A 30 15.68 -13.29 -3.30
C PRO A 30 16.77 -14.35 -3.18
N ARG A 31 17.53 -14.54 -4.25
CA ARG A 31 18.72 -15.42 -4.22
C ARG A 31 19.73 -14.90 -3.20
N GLU A 32 20.54 -15.79 -2.66
CA GLU A 32 21.49 -15.49 -1.57
C GLU A 32 22.37 -14.26 -1.84
N ASN A 33 22.94 -14.14 -3.03
CA ASN A 33 23.76 -12.97 -3.40
C ASN A 33 22.98 -11.66 -3.36
N ILE A 34 21.71 -11.66 -3.79
CA ILE A 34 20.83 -10.47 -3.73
C ILE A 34 20.41 -10.22 -2.30
N ALA A 35 20.05 -11.26 -1.55
CA ALA A 35 19.69 -11.14 -0.13
C ALA A 35 20.84 -10.51 0.68
N THR A 36 22.09 -10.89 0.42
CA THR A 36 23.28 -10.30 1.04
C THR A 36 23.41 -8.81 0.70
N LEU A 37 23.17 -8.40 -0.56
CA LEU A 37 23.20 -6.99 -0.94
C LEU A 37 22.08 -6.19 -0.23
N ILE A 38 20.89 -6.73 -0.16
CA ILE A 38 19.75 -6.14 0.57
C ILE A 38 20.11 -5.93 2.05
N GLN A 39 20.66 -6.95 2.70
CA GLN A 39 21.06 -6.87 4.11
C GLN A 39 22.17 -5.82 4.32
N ARG A 40 23.12 -5.72 3.41
CA ARG A 40 24.18 -4.69 3.45
C ARG A 40 23.61 -3.28 3.29
N ALA A 41 22.67 -3.10 2.36
CA ALA A 41 22.02 -1.82 2.16
C ALA A 41 21.24 -1.38 3.42
N ASN A 42 20.48 -2.29 4.02
CA ASN A 42 19.72 -2.01 5.24
C ASN A 42 20.62 -1.76 6.47
N ALA A 43 21.81 -2.35 6.51
CA ALA A 43 22.78 -2.14 7.58
C ALA A 43 23.58 -0.84 7.44
N HIS A 44 23.56 -0.21 6.28
CA HIS A 44 24.29 1.04 6.03
C HIS A 44 23.51 2.25 6.59
N PRO A 45 24.19 3.26 7.16
CA PRO A 45 23.50 4.45 7.72
C PRO A 45 22.85 5.36 6.68
N ALA A 46 23.27 5.29 5.41
CA ALA A 46 22.68 6.09 4.33
C ALA A 46 21.23 5.66 4.05
N PRO A 47 20.31 6.61 3.79
CA PRO A 47 18.95 6.28 3.40
C PRO A 47 18.90 5.55 2.06
N VAL A 48 17.95 4.62 1.92
CA VAL A 48 17.71 3.89 0.67
C VAL A 48 16.51 4.49 -0.06
N VAL A 49 16.69 4.76 -1.35
CA VAL A 49 15.61 5.13 -2.29
C VAL A 49 15.36 3.94 -3.20
N ALA A 50 14.17 3.34 -3.11
CA ALA A 50 13.78 2.24 -3.97
C ALA A 50 13.17 2.73 -5.29
N LEU A 51 13.63 2.18 -6.40
CA LEU A 51 13.08 2.43 -7.73
C LEU A 51 12.00 1.41 -8.04
N ASP A 52 10.83 1.90 -8.34
CA ASP A 52 9.60 1.18 -8.67
C ASP A 52 8.99 0.39 -7.50
N ILE A 53 9.77 -0.46 -6.84
CA ILE A 53 9.37 -1.27 -5.69
C ILE A 53 10.60 -1.64 -4.85
N PRO A 54 10.54 -1.64 -3.53
CA PRO A 54 11.64 -2.15 -2.71
C PRO A 54 11.99 -3.59 -3.08
N SER A 55 13.27 -3.85 -3.37
CA SER A 55 13.74 -5.19 -3.72
C SER A 55 13.44 -6.18 -2.60
N GLY A 56 12.77 -7.27 -2.93
CA GLY A 56 12.29 -8.26 -1.96
C GLY A 56 10.82 -8.14 -1.59
N LEU A 57 10.13 -7.05 -1.97
CA LEU A 57 8.69 -6.89 -1.81
C LEU A 57 7.94 -7.45 -3.02
N ASN A 58 6.90 -8.25 -2.80
CA ASN A 58 6.05 -8.75 -3.88
C ASN A 58 5.07 -7.68 -4.35
N ALA A 59 5.10 -7.35 -5.64
CA ALA A 59 4.35 -6.26 -6.24
C ALA A 59 2.81 -6.45 -6.21
N GLN A 60 2.33 -7.67 -6.13
CA GLN A 60 0.90 -7.98 -6.14
C GLN A 60 0.31 -8.06 -4.72
N THR A 61 1.05 -8.66 -3.80
CA THR A 61 0.52 -9.01 -2.47
C THR A 61 1.10 -8.19 -1.33
N GLY A 62 2.24 -7.51 -1.54
CA GLY A 62 2.97 -6.85 -0.46
C GLY A 62 3.62 -7.82 0.52
N SER A 63 3.77 -9.10 0.16
CA SER A 63 4.49 -10.06 0.97
C SER A 63 6.00 -9.91 0.80
N THR A 64 6.74 -10.31 1.81
CA THR A 64 8.21 -10.31 1.86
C THR A 64 8.70 -11.74 2.09
N PRO A 65 8.87 -12.56 1.04
CA PRO A 65 9.20 -13.98 1.17
C PRO A 65 10.62 -14.22 1.69
N GLY A 66 11.47 -13.20 1.76
CA GLY A 66 12.85 -13.25 2.24
C GLY A 66 13.36 -11.88 2.62
N ALA A 67 14.66 -11.62 2.38
CA ALA A 67 15.23 -10.31 2.59
C ALA A 67 14.53 -9.25 1.73
N VAL A 68 14.30 -8.08 2.29
CA VAL A 68 13.63 -6.94 1.65
C VAL A 68 14.34 -5.64 2.01
N ILE A 69 14.44 -4.72 1.07
CA ILE A 69 14.95 -3.36 1.30
C ILE A 69 14.00 -2.62 2.23
N ASP A 70 14.55 -1.97 3.25
CA ASP A 70 13.88 -0.99 4.09
C ASP A 70 14.13 0.40 3.51
N ALA A 71 13.20 0.88 2.68
CA ALA A 71 13.37 2.11 1.95
C ALA A 71 12.93 3.33 2.76
N ALA A 72 13.73 4.40 2.77
CA ALA A 72 13.31 5.70 3.26
C ALA A 72 12.22 6.32 2.37
N CYS A 73 12.31 6.07 1.05
CA CYS A 73 11.23 6.35 0.11
C CYS A 73 11.28 5.41 -1.10
N THR A 74 10.13 5.26 -1.74
CA THR A 74 9.96 4.49 -2.98
C THR A 74 9.36 5.40 -4.05
N ILE A 75 9.96 5.41 -5.24
CA ILE A 75 9.42 6.11 -6.42
C ILE A 75 8.91 5.05 -7.37
N THR A 76 7.58 4.92 -7.48
CA THR A 76 6.95 3.94 -8.37
C THR A 76 6.53 4.57 -9.69
N PHE A 77 6.62 3.80 -10.78
CA PHE A 77 6.45 4.31 -12.13
C PHE A 77 5.23 3.72 -12.81
N ILE A 78 4.62 4.51 -13.74
CA ILE A 78 3.52 4.14 -14.65
C ILE A 78 2.26 3.71 -13.92
N GLY A 79 2.27 2.58 -13.20
CA GLY A 79 1.13 2.06 -12.45
C GLY A 79 1.46 1.82 -10.98
N LEU A 80 0.53 2.20 -10.10
CA LEU A 80 0.66 1.91 -8.67
C LEU A 80 0.44 0.41 -8.45
N LYS A 81 1.45 -0.27 -7.90
CA LYS A 81 1.38 -1.70 -7.63
C LYS A 81 0.58 -1.96 -6.35
N PRO A 82 -0.38 -2.92 -6.34
CA PRO A 82 -1.15 -3.23 -5.13
C PRO A 82 -0.27 -3.57 -3.93
N GLY A 83 0.82 -4.30 -4.17
CA GLY A 83 1.78 -4.70 -3.13
C GLY A 83 2.49 -3.55 -2.42
N LEU A 84 2.50 -2.32 -2.98
CA LEU A 84 3.03 -1.13 -2.31
C LEU A 84 2.10 -0.58 -1.22
N LEU A 85 0.85 -1.04 -1.18
CA LEU A 85 -0.19 -0.55 -0.28
C LEU A 85 -0.76 -1.64 0.64
N THR A 86 -0.31 -2.88 0.47
CA THR A 86 -0.83 -4.06 1.18
C THR A 86 0.27 -4.83 1.90
N GLY A 87 -0.11 -5.81 2.68
CA GLY A 87 0.81 -6.71 3.36
C GLY A 87 1.83 -5.98 4.25
N LYS A 88 3.11 -6.24 4.03
CA LYS A 88 4.25 -5.64 4.75
C LYS A 88 4.74 -4.31 4.17
N ALA A 89 4.09 -3.81 3.12
CA ALA A 89 4.55 -2.61 2.42
C ALA A 89 4.73 -1.39 3.35
N ARG A 90 3.85 -1.21 4.34
CA ARG A 90 3.94 -0.07 5.27
C ARG A 90 5.22 -0.08 6.12
N ASP A 91 5.83 -1.24 6.31
CA ASP A 91 7.04 -1.39 7.08
C ASP A 91 8.30 -1.07 6.25
N VAL A 92 8.24 -1.17 4.90
CA VAL A 92 9.44 -1.20 4.04
C VAL A 92 9.43 -0.22 2.87
N VAL A 93 8.28 0.37 2.53
CA VAL A 93 8.16 1.28 1.36
C VAL A 93 8.61 2.71 1.68
N GLY A 94 8.58 3.09 2.95
CA GLY A 94 8.82 4.47 3.36
C GLY A 94 7.82 5.46 2.75
N ARG A 95 8.29 6.62 2.34
CA ARG A 95 7.45 7.61 1.65
C ARG A 95 7.26 7.23 0.20
N LEU A 96 6.01 7.01 -0.22
CA LEU A 96 5.68 6.59 -1.58
C LEU A 96 5.46 7.79 -2.50
N TYR A 97 6.21 7.82 -3.61
CA TYR A 97 6.04 8.75 -4.71
C TYR A 97 5.62 8.02 -5.98
N TYR A 98 4.84 8.69 -6.83
CA TYR A 98 4.35 8.14 -8.09
C TYR A 98 4.73 9.06 -9.26
N HIS A 99 5.17 8.48 -10.36
CA HIS A 99 5.45 9.19 -11.60
C HIS A 99 5.01 8.39 -12.83
N ALA A 100 4.19 8.98 -13.67
CA ALA A 100 3.61 8.31 -14.85
C ALA A 100 4.54 8.24 -16.06
N LEU A 101 5.73 8.86 -16.00
CA LEU A 101 6.73 8.92 -17.08
C LEU A 101 6.19 9.49 -18.41
N GLY A 102 5.22 10.43 -18.34
CA GLY A 102 4.60 11.03 -19.52
C GLY A 102 3.50 10.17 -20.17
N LEU A 103 3.05 9.11 -19.47
CA LEU A 103 2.02 8.19 -19.98
C LEU A 103 0.63 8.45 -19.39
N GLU A 104 0.37 9.63 -18.83
CA GLU A 104 -0.88 9.98 -18.14
C GLU A 104 -2.11 9.74 -19.01
N SER A 105 -2.07 10.22 -20.27
CA SER A 105 -3.19 10.07 -21.21
C SER A 105 -3.44 8.62 -21.59
N TRP A 106 -2.38 7.85 -21.78
CA TRP A 106 -2.48 6.42 -22.06
C TRP A 106 -3.07 5.66 -20.88
N LEU A 107 -2.60 5.96 -19.67
CA LEU A 107 -3.09 5.34 -18.42
C LEU A 107 -4.57 5.64 -18.17
N ALA A 108 -5.03 6.87 -18.47
CA ALA A 108 -6.42 7.25 -18.31
C ALA A 108 -7.38 6.41 -19.20
N ALA A 109 -6.89 5.93 -20.35
CA ALA A 109 -7.64 5.08 -21.27
C ALA A 109 -7.64 3.59 -20.89
N GLN A 110 -6.83 3.17 -19.91
CA GLN A 110 -6.73 1.76 -19.51
C GLN A 110 -7.84 1.36 -18.54
N THR A 111 -8.39 0.16 -18.73
CA THR A 111 -9.22 -0.50 -17.73
C THR A 111 -8.33 -1.11 -16.68
N VAL A 112 -8.40 -0.62 -15.45
CA VAL A 112 -7.63 -1.14 -14.33
C VAL A 112 -8.54 -1.90 -13.36
N PRO A 113 -8.12 -3.07 -12.86
CA PRO A 113 -8.94 -3.90 -11.96
C PRO A 113 -9.09 -3.28 -10.56
N LEU A 114 -8.16 -2.44 -10.15
CA LEU A 114 -8.15 -1.78 -8.85
C LEU A 114 -7.88 -0.29 -9.03
N ARG A 115 -8.65 0.53 -8.33
CA ARG A 115 -8.43 1.98 -8.24
C ARG A 115 -8.23 2.36 -6.78
N ARG A 116 -7.26 3.21 -6.51
CA ARG A 116 -7.13 3.82 -5.21
C ARG A 116 -8.23 4.86 -5.05
N PHE A 117 -8.92 4.79 -3.94
CA PHE A 117 -9.88 5.83 -3.55
C PHE A 117 -9.16 7.14 -3.26
N ASP A 118 -9.70 8.23 -3.78
CA ASP A 118 -9.25 9.59 -3.49
C ASP A 118 -10.33 10.38 -2.75
N ALA A 119 -9.92 11.20 -1.80
CA ALA A 119 -10.84 12.01 -1.00
C ALA A 119 -11.67 12.99 -1.84
N SER A 120 -11.19 13.40 -3.02
CA SER A 120 -11.97 14.24 -3.95
C SER A 120 -13.24 13.57 -4.45
N GLN A 121 -13.29 12.24 -4.49
CA GLN A 121 -14.46 11.46 -4.90
C GLN A 121 -15.54 11.35 -3.82
N LEU A 122 -15.24 11.77 -2.58
CA LEU A 122 -16.21 11.71 -1.46
C LEU A 122 -17.46 12.53 -1.74
N ALA A 123 -17.35 13.69 -2.38
CA ALA A 123 -18.46 14.55 -2.69
C ALA A 123 -19.50 13.88 -3.60
N ASP A 124 -19.02 13.05 -4.55
CA ASP A 124 -19.89 12.32 -5.48
C ASP A 124 -20.62 11.15 -4.80
N TRP A 125 -19.97 10.52 -3.82
CA TRP A 125 -20.50 9.35 -3.11
C TRP A 125 -21.34 9.73 -1.89
N LEU A 126 -21.05 10.88 -1.29
CA LEU A 126 -21.69 11.36 -0.08
C LEU A 126 -22.31 12.76 -0.31
N PRO A 127 -23.32 12.88 -1.16
CA PRO A 127 -23.96 14.15 -1.40
C PRO A 127 -24.57 14.68 -0.10
N PRO A 128 -24.60 16.02 0.10
CA PRO A 128 -25.22 16.62 1.27
C PRO A 128 -26.67 16.18 1.45
N ARG A 129 -27.05 15.88 2.66
CA ARG A 129 -28.42 15.48 2.99
C ARG A 129 -29.38 16.65 2.85
N ARG A 130 -30.57 16.42 2.33
CA ARG A 130 -31.64 17.42 2.33
C ARG A 130 -32.14 17.63 3.74
N PRO A 131 -32.49 18.88 4.15
CA PRO A 131 -33.06 19.14 5.47
C PRO A 131 -34.36 18.37 5.77
N THR A 132 -35.08 18.00 4.71
CA THR A 132 -36.36 17.26 4.80
C THR A 132 -36.16 15.73 4.75
N SER A 133 -34.93 15.23 4.63
CA SER A 133 -34.69 13.79 4.56
C SER A 133 -34.95 13.11 5.90
N HIS A 134 -35.41 11.88 5.84
CA HIS A 134 -35.68 11.06 7.03
C HIS A 134 -34.85 9.76 6.99
N LYS A 135 -34.86 9.03 8.11
CA LYS A 135 -34.05 7.81 8.26
C LYS A 135 -34.26 6.75 7.15
N GLY A 136 -35.44 6.70 6.55
CA GLY A 136 -35.75 5.77 5.45
C GLY A 136 -35.02 6.07 4.15
N ASP A 137 -34.67 7.36 3.92
CA ASP A 137 -34.00 7.81 2.70
C ASP A 137 -32.51 7.45 2.69
N HIS A 138 -31.94 7.09 3.86
CA HIS A 138 -30.53 6.82 4.04
C HIS A 138 -30.19 5.32 4.12
N GLY A 139 -31.09 4.50 3.61
CA GLY A 139 -30.87 3.06 3.46
C GLY A 139 -31.05 2.27 4.76
N LYS A 140 -31.06 0.95 4.58
CA LYS A 140 -31.14 -0.04 5.66
C LYS A 140 -29.88 -0.89 5.62
N LEU A 141 -29.18 -0.97 6.74
CA LEU A 141 -27.99 -1.79 6.89
C LEU A 141 -28.28 -2.97 7.82
N VAL A 142 -27.86 -4.15 7.42
CA VAL A 142 -27.82 -5.33 8.27
C VAL A 142 -26.37 -5.65 8.58
N VAL A 143 -26.06 -5.76 9.86
CA VAL A 143 -24.74 -6.18 10.34
C VAL A 143 -24.90 -7.55 10.96
N ILE A 144 -24.17 -8.53 10.44
CA ILE A 144 -24.23 -9.93 10.88
C ILE A 144 -22.89 -10.30 11.48
N GLY A 145 -22.89 -10.87 12.66
CA GLY A 145 -21.68 -11.36 13.32
C GLY A 145 -21.79 -11.27 14.84
N GLY A 146 -20.68 -11.59 15.49
CA GLY A 146 -20.66 -11.71 16.94
C GLY A 146 -21.21 -13.07 17.36
N ASP A 147 -20.55 -13.67 18.34
CA ASP A 147 -20.98 -14.85 19.04
C ASP A 147 -20.85 -14.56 20.54
N ARG A 148 -21.19 -15.52 21.38
CA ARG A 148 -21.04 -15.39 22.84
C ARG A 148 -19.63 -14.90 23.18
N GLY A 149 -19.52 -13.76 23.84
CA GLY A 149 -18.26 -13.10 24.19
C GLY A 149 -17.71 -12.11 23.16
N THR A 150 -18.20 -12.07 21.90
CA THR A 150 -17.72 -11.16 20.85
C THR A 150 -18.76 -10.12 20.41
N ALA A 151 -19.87 -10.01 21.09
CA ALA A 151 -20.94 -9.04 20.79
C ALA A 151 -20.49 -7.56 20.81
N GLY A 152 -19.37 -7.23 21.47
CA GLY A 152 -18.81 -5.89 21.51
C GLY A 152 -18.38 -5.36 20.15
N ALA A 153 -17.81 -6.20 19.30
CA ALA A 153 -17.32 -5.81 17.98
C ALA A 153 -18.47 -5.43 17.03
N ILE A 154 -19.53 -6.26 16.98
CA ILE A 154 -20.69 -6.00 16.13
C ILE A 154 -21.50 -4.77 16.58
N ARG A 155 -21.58 -4.53 17.90
CA ARG A 155 -22.20 -3.30 18.44
C ARG A 155 -21.43 -2.07 17.97
N ARG A 156 -20.10 -2.08 18.08
CA ARG A 156 -19.25 -0.98 17.60
C ARG A 156 -19.35 -0.77 16.09
N ALA A 157 -19.43 -1.85 15.30
CA ALA A 157 -19.67 -1.76 13.87
C ALA A 157 -21.02 -1.10 13.56
N GLY A 158 -22.07 -1.46 14.30
CA GLY A 158 -23.39 -0.83 14.19
C GLY A 158 -23.36 0.65 14.55
N ASP A 159 -22.75 1.02 15.66
CA ASP A 159 -22.60 2.42 16.08
C ASP A 159 -21.81 3.24 15.04
N ALA A 160 -20.72 2.67 14.51
CA ALA A 160 -19.93 3.31 13.47
C ALA A 160 -20.76 3.53 12.19
N ALA A 161 -21.56 2.54 11.79
CA ALA A 161 -22.43 2.63 10.62
C ALA A 161 -23.48 3.75 10.78
N LEU A 162 -24.12 3.87 11.93
CA LEU A 162 -25.07 4.94 12.21
C LEU A 162 -24.39 6.31 12.19
N ARG A 163 -23.20 6.44 12.78
CA ARG A 163 -22.38 7.67 12.75
C ARG A 163 -21.92 8.03 11.35
N ALA A 164 -21.60 7.01 10.53
CA ALA A 164 -21.27 7.20 9.13
C ALA A 164 -22.46 7.55 8.24
N GLY A 165 -23.70 7.43 8.80
CA GLY A 165 -24.90 7.91 8.15
C GLY A 165 -25.91 6.85 7.70
N ALA A 166 -25.80 5.61 8.12
CA ALA A 166 -26.86 4.63 7.88
C ALA A 166 -28.20 5.11 8.51
N GLY A 167 -29.27 5.01 7.73
CA GLY A 167 -30.60 5.47 8.20
C GLY A 167 -31.23 4.52 9.20
N LEU A 168 -31.17 3.22 8.90
CA LEU A 168 -31.71 2.15 9.74
C LEU A 168 -30.67 1.05 9.88
N LEU A 169 -30.54 0.51 11.09
CA LEU A 169 -29.62 -0.58 11.38
C LEU A 169 -30.36 -1.78 11.97
N ARG A 170 -30.04 -2.97 11.49
CA ARG A 170 -30.41 -4.23 12.11
C ARG A 170 -29.14 -5.02 12.42
N VAL A 171 -29.04 -5.48 13.65
CA VAL A 171 -27.92 -6.34 14.09
C VAL A 171 -28.47 -7.75 14.26
N LEU A 172 -27.77 -8.73 13.66
CA LEU A 172 -28.03 -10.16 13.80
C LEU A 172 -26.81 -10.81 14.44
N THR A 173 -26.98 -11.41 15.60
CA THR A 173 -25.95 -12.12 16.41
C THR A 173 -26.34 -13.56 16.57
#